data_23c838e6700512dd02039aa755882a8f
#
_entry.id   23c838e6700512dd02039aa755882a8f
#
_cell.length_a   1.000
_cell.length_b   1.000
_cell.length_c   1.000
_cell.angle_alpha   90.00
_cell.angle_beta   90.00
_cell.angle_gamma   90.00
#
_symmetry.space_group_name_H-M   'P 1'
#
loop_
_entity.id
_entity.type
_entity.pdbx_description
1 polymer ?
#
loop_
_entity_poly.entity_id
_entity_poly.type
_entity_poly.pdbx_seq_one_letter_code
_entity_poly.pdbx_strand_id
1 'polypeptide(L)' 'MEWLVPVAIVVAVVVIAGIYLWATYN' A
#
# COMPACT_ATOMS: atom_id res chain seq x y z
N MET A 1 -9.80 16.09 -8.12
CA MET A 1 -8.39 15.74 -8.34
C MET A 1 -8.31 14.33 -8.88
N GLU A 2 -8.02 14.24 -10.15
CA GLU A 2 -8.08 12.98 -10.88
C GLU A 2 -6.98 12.00 -10.48
N TRP A 3 -5.86 12.53 -9.99
CA TRP A 3 -4.74 11.71 -9.57
C TRP A 3 -4.94 11.08 -8.19
N LEU A 4 -5.92 11.57 -7.44
CA LEU A 4 -6.15 11.11 -6.07
C LEU A 4 -6.54 9.63 -6.00
N VAL A 5 -7.37 9.18 -6.93
CA VAL A 5 -7.81 7.79 -6.96
C VAL A 5 -6.64 6.82 -7.21
N PRO A 6 -5.82 7.00 -8.26
CA PRO A 6 -4.68 6.11 -8.48
C PRO A 6 -3.64 6.21 -7.36
N VAL A 7 -3.43 7.39 -6.79
CA VAL A 7 -2.50 7.55 -5.67
C VAL A 7 -3.00 6.79 -4.45
N ALA A 8 -4.29 6.86 -4.16
CA ALA A 8 -4.87 6.11 -3.04
C ALA A 8 -4.69 4.61 -3.21
N ILE A 9 -4.85 4.10 -4.42
CA ILE A 9 -4.67 2.68 -4.72
C ILE A 9 -3.20 2.28 -4.49
N VAL A 10 -2.27 3.07 -4.97
CA VAL A 10 -0.84 2.79 -4.81
C VAL A 10 -0.46 2.79 -3.33
N VAL A 11 -0.93 3.77 -2.57
CA VAL A 11 -0.66 3.85 -1.13
C VAL A 11 -1.22 2.63 -0.41
N ALA A 12 -2.45 2.21 -0.74
CA ALA A 12 -3.07 1.05 -0.14
C ALA A 12 -2.26 -0.22 -0.41
N VAL A 13 -1.81 -0.40 -1.66
CA VAL A 13 -0.99 -1.56 -2.03
C VAL A 13 0.33 -1.57 -1.28
N VAL A 14 0.99 -0.41 -1.17
CA VAL A 14 2.27 -0.31 -0.45
C VAL A 14 2.09 -0.62 1.02
N VAL A 15 1.04 -0.11 1.65
CA VAL A 15 0.77 -0.38 3.07
C VAL A 15 0.50 -1.86 3.30
N ILE A 16 -0.34 -2.47 2.48
CA ILE A 16 -0.67 -3.89 2.60
C ILE A 16 0.58 -4.75 2.40
N ALA A 17 1.37 -4.46 1.38
CA ALA A 17 2.61 -5.18 1.12
C ALA A 17 3.60 -5.03 2.27
N GLY A 18 3.72 -3.83 2.81
CA GLY A 18 4.60 -3.58 3.96
C GLY A 18 4.20 -4.38 5.18
N ILE A 19 2.91 -4.40 5.51
CA ILE A 19 2.39 -5.17 6.63
C ILE A 19 2.60 -6.66 6.41
N TYR A 20 2.35 -7.13 5.20
CA TYR A 20 2.52 -8.54 4.86
C TYR A 20 3.98 -8.97 5.03
N LEU A 21 4.91 -8.20 4.49
CA LEU A 21 6.33 -8.51 4.61
C LEU A 21 6.79 -8.44 6.06
N TRP A 22 6.34 -7.44 6.80
CA TRP A 22 6.71 -7.31 8.21
C TRP A 22 6.27 -8.54 9.00
N ALA A 23 5.03 -8.97 8.81
CA ALA A 23 4.50 -10.13 9.51
C ALA A 23 5.22 -11.42 9.11
N THR A 24 5.67 -11.52 7.87
CA THR A 24 6.39 -12.69 7.37
C THR A 24 7.82 -12.74 7.91
N TYR A 25 8.50 -11.59 7.96
CA TYR A 25 9.91 -11.54 8.37
C TYR A 25 10.09 -11.39 9.88
N ASN A 26 9.07 -10.87 10.53
CA ASN A 26 9.11 -10.70 11.98
C ASN A 26 8.52 -11.93 12.67
#